data_29b4c342be4ff911e3d5533101113b46
#
_entry.id   29b4c342be4ff911e3d5533101113b46
#
_cell.length_a   1.000
_cell.length_b   1.000
_cell.length_c   1.000
_cell.angle_alpha   90.00
_cell.angle_beta   90.00
_cell.angle_gamma   90.00
#
_symmetry.space_group_name_H-M   'P 1'
#
loop_
_entity.id
_entity.type
_entity.pdbx_description
1 polymer ?
#
loop_
_entity_poly.entity_id
_entity_poly.type
_entity_poly.pdbx_seq_one_letter_code
_entity_poly.pdbx_strand_id
1 'polypeptide(L)'
;MSEEPSFWGNLIRSFYEVLSESVNPIAIKELIEKGLPDAQVEISGDDGVHFEATVVSEAFAGKMPLARHRMVYATLGSLMGNEIHALALKTLTPAEAAA
;
A
#
# COMPACT_ATOMS: atom_id res chain seq x y z
N MET A 1 30.41 13.75 14.97
CA MET A 1 30.12 13.29 16.32
C MET A 1 28.72 13.63 16.75
N SER A 2 28.42 14.91 16.83
CA SER A 2 27.12 15.33 17.32
C SER A 2 25.99 14.98 16.37
N GLU A 3 26.29 14.78 15.11
CA GLU A 3 25.24 14.41 14.16
C GLU A 3 24.73 13.01 14.33
N GLU A 4 25.56 12.12 14.86
CA GLU A 4 25.11 10.74 15.01
C GLU A 4 23.86 10.59 15.86
N PRO A 5 23.79 11.21 17.03
CA PRO A 5 22.58 11.12 17.82
C PRO A 5 21.36 11.66 17.09
N SER A 6 21.52 12.76 16.35
CA SER A 6 20.42 13.31 15.59
C SER A 6 19.97 12.40 14.47
N PHE A 7 20.93 11.81 13.76
CA PHE A 7 20.62 10.88 12.69
C PHE A 7 19.82 9.69 13.21
N TRP A 8 20.31 9.08 14.28
CA TRP A 8 19.64 7.92 14.86
C TRP A 8 18.28 8.31 15.46
N GLY A 9 18.20 9.49 16.03
CA GLY A 9 16.95 9.98 16.57
C GLY A 9 15.89 10.13 15.49
N ASN A 10 16.28 10.66 14.32
CA ASN A 10 15.35 10.80 13.22
C ASN A 10 14.93 9.45 12.67
N LEU A 11 15.85 8.51 12.57
CA LEU A 11 15.54 7.18 12.09
C LEU A 11 14.56 6.46 13.03
N ILE A 12 14.83 6.55 14.32
CA ILE A 12 13.97 5.93 15.31
C ILE A 12 12.60 6.59 15.32
N ARG A 13 12.54 7.88 15.16
CA ARG A 13 11.27 8.60 15.11
C ARG A 13 10.43 8.12 13.93
N SER A 14 11.02 8.02 12.74
CA SER A 14 10.28 7.54 11.58
C SER A 14 9.73 6.15 11.79
N PHE A 15 10.55 5.28 12.35
CA PHE A 15 10.13 3.92 12.64
C PHE A 15 8.99 3.91 13.66
N TYR A 16 9.13 4.71 14.71
CA TYR A 16 8.12 4.81 15.76
C TYR A 16 6.81 5.33 15.21
N GLU A 17 6.87 6.34 14.34
CA GLU A 17 5.66 6.89 13.74
C GLU A 17 4.92 5.86 12.91
N VAL A 18 5.63 5.04 12.17
CA VAL A 18 5.01 3.97 11.39
C VAL A 18 4.30 2.99 12.31
N LEU A 19 4.85 2.73 13.48
CA LEU A 19 4.26 1.77 14.40
C LEU A 19 3.12 2.35 15.23
N SER A 20 3.17 3.65 15.53
CA SER A 20 2.24 4.26 16.47
C SER A 20 1.11 5.04 15.83
N GLU A 21 1.24 5.40 14.57
CA GLU A 21 0.25 6.20 13.86
C GLU A 21 -0.46 5.36 12.82
N SER A 22 -1.64 5.81 12.43
CA SER A 22 -2.37 5.19 11.33
C SER A 22 -1.55 5.30 10.05
N VAL A 23 -1.59 4.25 9.25
CA VAL A 23 -0.95 4.26 7.94
C VAL A 23 -1.73 5.21 7.05
N ASN A 24 -1.01 6.08 6.32
CA ASN A 24 -1.69 7.01 5.43
C ASN A 24 -1.80 6.39 4.03
N PRO A 25 -2.76 6.89 3.22
CA PRO A 25 -2.98 6.32 1.89
C PRO A 25 -1.76 6.40 0.97
N ILE A 26 -0.94 7.44 1.11
CA ILE A 26 0.23 7.60 0.26
C ILE A 26 1.22 6.46 0.48
N ALA A 27 1.42 6.06 1.74
CA ALA A 27 2.33 4.97 2.06
C ALA A 27 1.83 3.65 1.47
N ILE A 28 0.53 3.41 1.53
CA ILE A 28 -0.05 2.21 0.96
C ILE A 28 0.15 2.20 -0.56
N LYS A 29 -0.12 3.33 -1.20
CA LYS A 29 0.05 3.47 -2.65
C LYS A 29 1.49 3.18 -3.05
N GLU A 30 2.45 3.74 -2.33
CA GLU A 30 3.85 3.54 -2.66
C GLU A 30 4.28 2.09 -2.52
N LEU A 31 3.79 1.40 -1.51
CA LEU A 31 4.10 -0.02 -1.34
C LEU A 31 3.54 -0.87 -2.47
N ILE A 32 2.32 -0.58 -2.89
CA ILE A 32 1.72 -1.30 -4.00
C ILE A 32 2.49 -1.05 -5.28
N GLU A 33 2.86 0.21 -5.54
CA GLU A 33 3.61 0.56 -6.73
C GLU A 33 5.00 -0.06 -6.74
N LYS A 34 5.61 -0.20 -5.57
CA LYS A 34 6.91 -0.83 -5.47
C LYS A 34 6.84 -2.31 -5.78
N GLY A 35 5.79 -2.98 -5.33
CA GLY A 35 5.61 -4.40 -5.59
C GLY A 35 5.05 -4.72 -6.95
N LEU A 36 4.33 -3.76 -7.57
CA LEU A 36 3.75 -3.89 -8.90
C LEU A 36 4.16 -2.65 -9.69
N PRO A 37 5.37 -2.65 -10.28
CA PRO A 37 5.96 -1.41 -10.82
C PRO A 37 5.15 -0.74 -11.94
N ASP A 38 4.33 -1.50 -12.68
CA ASP A 38 3.50 -0.92 -13.73
C ASP A 38 2.16 -0.43 -13.20
N ALA A 39 1.86 -0.64 -11.93
CA ALA A 39 0.54 -0.38 -11.39
C ALA A 39 0.25 1.11 -11.31
N GLN A 40 -1.00 1.44 -11.64
CA GLN A 40 -1.56 2.75 -11.35
C GLN A 40 -2.51 2.57 -10.19
N VAL A 41 -2.28 3.31 -9.13
CA VAL A 41 -2.98 3.12 -7.87
C VAL A 41 -3.69 4.40 -7.47
N GLU A 42 -4.99 4.29 -7.25
CA GLU A 42 -5.76 5.36 -6.63
C GLU A 42 -6.26 4.84 -5.30
N ILE A 43 -6.05 5.59 -4.26
CA ILE A 43 -6.40 5.14 -2.93
C ILE A 43 -7.01 6.27 -2.15
N SER A 44 -8.00 5.94 -1.33
CA SER A 44 -8.64 6.89 -0.43
C SER A 44 -8.87 6.24 0.92
N GLY A 45 -9.02 7.07 1.93
CA GLY A 45 -9.29 6.64 3.28
C GLY A 45 -9.06 7.83 4.20
N ASP A 46 -10.05 8.17 5.00
CA ASP A 46 -10.00 9.37 5.81
C ASP A 46 -10.05 9.10 7.31
N ASP A 47 -10.28 7.85 7.71
CA ASP A 47 -10.30 7.52 9.14
C ASP A 47 -9.01 6.84 9.61
N GLY A 48 -8.06 6.59 8.70
CA GLY A 48 -6.77 6.01 9.05
C GLY A 48 -6.75 4.50 9.24
N VAL A 49 -7.89 3.84 9.11
CA VAL A 49 -7.95 2.38 9.27
C VAL A 49 -8.69 1.69 8.13
N HIS A 50 -9.64 2.36 7.48
CA HIS A 50 -10.39 1.80 6.36
C HIS A 50 -9.96 2.49 5.07
N PHE A 51 -9.61 1.71 4.07
CA PHE A 51 -9.09 2.23 2.82
C PHE A 51 -9.79 1.60 1.63
N GLU A 52 -9.86 2.34 0.53
CA GLU A 52 -10.34 1.83 -0.74
C GLU A 52 -9.27 2.10 -1.78
N ALA A 53 -8.91 1.09 -2.54
CA ALA A 53 -7.90 1.24 -3.56
C ALA A 53 -8.36 0.65 -4.88
N THR A 54 -8.08 1.38 -5.97
CA THR A 54 -8.21 0.86 -7.32
C THR A 54 -6.81 0.68 -7.87
N VAL A 55 -6.49 -0.54 -8.29
CA VAL A 55 -5.16 -0.88 -8.77
C VAL A 55 -5.30 -1.39 -10.20
N VAL A 56 -4.62 -0.74 -11.13
CA VAL A 56 -4.62 -1.12 -12.54
C VAL A 56 -3.23 -1.63 -12.89
N SER A 57 -3.15 -2.87 -13.34
CA SER A 57 -1.86 -3.48 -13.67
C SER A 57 -2.03 -4.57 -14.72
N GLU A 58 -1.09 -4.64 -15.65
CA GLU A 58 -1.07 -5.72 -16.61
C GLU A 58 -0.76 -7.07 -15.96
N ALA A 59 -0.17 -7.07 -14.79
CA ALA A 59 0.10 -8.29 -14.05
C ALA A 59 -1.17 -9.05 -13.68
N PHE A 60 -2.33 -8.40 -13.72
CA PHE A 60 -3.60 -9.02 -13.42
C PHE A 60 -4.21 -9.78 -14.60
N ALA A 61 -3.64 -9.66 -15.79
CA ALA A 61 -4.18 -10.31 -16.97
C ALA A 61 -4.25 -11.82 -16.78
N GLY A 62 -5.41 -12.39 -17.11
CA GLY A 62 -5.62 -13.84 -16.98
C GLY A 62 -5.83 -14.32 -15.56
N LYS A 63 -5.90 -13.44 -14.58
CA LYS A 63 -6.07 -13.83 -13.19
C LYS A 63 -7.47 -13.51 -12.69
N MET A 64 -7.98 -14.39 -11.84
CA MET A 64 -9.27 -14.21 -11.20
C MET A 64 -9.16 -13.16 -10.09
N PRO A 65 -10.27 -12.53 -9.69
CA PRO A 65 -10.23 -11.47 -8.69
C PRO A 65 -9.52 -11.83 -7.40
N LEU A 66 -9.73 -13.03 -6.89
CA LEU A 66 -9.09 -13.43 -5.65
C LEU A 66 -7.56 -13.45 -5.78
N ALA A 67 -7.06 -13.96 -6.90
CA ALA A 67 -5.63 -14.00 -7.15
C ALA A 67 -5.05 -12.58 -7.26
N ARG A 68 -5.80 -11.69 -7.92
CA ARG A 68 -5.38 -10.29 -8.03
C ARG A 68 -5.30 -9.62 -6.67
N HIS A 69 -6.29 -9.85 -5.83
CA HIS A 69 -6.30 -9.28 -4.48
C HIS A 69 -5.12 -9.78 -3.66
N ARG A 70 -4.81 -11.07 -3.78
CA ARG A 70 -3.67 -11.64 -3.08
C ARG A 70 -2.36 -11.00 -3.51
N MET A 71 -2.23 -10.68 -4.80
CA MET A 71 -1.03 -10.01 -5.30
C MET A 71 -0.87 -8.64 -4.66
N VAL A 72 -1.96 -7.89 -4.54
CA VAL A 72 -1.90 -6.58 -3.90
C VAL A 72 -1.60 -6.71 -2.41
N TYR A 73 -2.29 -7.60 -1.72
CA TYR A 73 -2.04 -7.80 -0.30
C TYR A 73 -0.59 -8.21 -0.02
N ALA A 74 -0.01 -8.98 -0.91
CA ALA A 74 1.39 -9.40 -0.75
C ALA A 74 2.36 -8.20 -0.77
N THR A 75 2.02 -7.14 -1.51
CA THR A 75 2.87 -5.95 -1.53
C THR A 75 2.86 -5.20 -0.21
N LEU A 76 1.82 -5.38 0.58
CA LEU A 76 1.64 -4.69 1.85
C LEU A 76 2.18 -5.50 3.02
N GLY A 77 2.40 -6.80 2.83
CA GLY A 77 3.01 -7.66 3.83
C GLY A 77 2.27 -7.64 5.15
N SER A 78 3.02 -7.47 6.23
CA SER A 78 2.47 -7.54 7.57
C SER A 78 1.62 -6.33 7.96
N LEU A 79 1.56 -5.30 7.13
CA LEU A 79 0.67 -4.17 7.42
C LEU A 79 -0.79 -4.59 7.37
N MET A 80 -1.11 -5.56 6.51
CA MET A 80 -2.48 -6.09 6.47
C MET A 80 -2.76 -6.89 7.73
N GLY A 81 -3.87 -6.56 8.37
CA GLY A 81 -4.25 -7.21 9.61
C GLY A 81 -3.65 -6.59 10.85
N ASN A 82 -2.68 -5.70 10.68
CA ASN A 82 -2.06 -4.95 11.78
C ASN A 82 -2.48 -3.49 11.68
N GLU A 83 -1.71 -2.68 10.94
CA GLU A 83 -2.02 -1.26 10.80
C GLU A 83 -3.18 -1.02 9.84
N ILE A 84 -3.37 -1.92 8.88
CA ILE A 84 -4.48 -1.81 7.92
C ILE A 84 -5.51 -2.86 8.28
N HIS A 85 -6.64 -2.43 8.84
CA HIS A 85 -7.69 -3.34 9.24
C HIS A 85 -8.63 -3.70 8.10
N ALA A 86 -8.82 -2.79 7.16
CA ALA A 86 -9.72 -3.03 6.05
C ALA A 86 -9.22 -2.28 4.82
N LEU A 87 -9.08 -3.01 3.72
CA LEU A 87 -8.70 -2.44 2.44
C LEU A 87 -9.61 -3.05 1.39
N ALA A 88 -10.53 -2.25 0.88
CA ALA A 88 -11.39 -2.66 -0.21
C ALA A 88 -10.64 -2.46 -1.52
N LEU A 89 -10.57 -3.50 -2.33
CA LEU A 89 -9.80 -3.49 -3.57
C LEU A 89 -10.68 -3.61 -4.79
N LYS A 90 -10.35 -2.80 -5.79
CA LYS A 90 -10.82 -2.97 -7.15
C LYS A 90 -9.57 -3.16 -8.01
N THR A 91 -9.49 -4.30 -8.67
CA THR A 91 -8.30 -4.66 -9.44
C THR A 91 -8.68 -4.81 -10.90
N LEU A 92 -7.98 -4.12 -11.77
CA LEU A 92 -8.30 -4.08 -13.19
C LEU A 92 -7.04 -4.23 -14.02
N THR A 93 -7.17 -4.84 -15.19
CA THR A 93 -6.15 -4.72 -16.22
C THR A 93 -6.31 -3.37 -16.91
N PRO A 94 -5.28 -2.87 -17.63
CA PRO A 94 -5.45 -1.64 -18.38
C PRO A 94 -6.58 -1.69 -19.39
N ALA A 95 -6.80 -2.85 -20.01
CA ALA A 95 -7.90 -3.02 -20.95
C ALA A 95 -9.25 -2.90 -20.24
N GLU A 96 -9.38 -3.50 -19.06
CA GLU A 96 -10.60 -3.41 -18.27
C GLU A 96 -10.86 -1.97 -17.81
N ALA A 97 -9.79 -1.26 -17.44
CA ALA A 97 -9.93 0.11 -16.98
C ALA A 97 -10.35 1.06 -18.12
N ALA A 98 -9.97 0.73 -19.35
CA ALA A 98 -10.29 1.55 -20.52
C ALA A 98 -11.68 1.25 -21.08
N ALA A 99 -12.28 0.16 -20.67
CA ALA A 99 -13.57 -0.29 -21.22
C ALA A 99 -14.74 0.59 -20.75
#